data_67a00c8f00e931a5a586d8ec06b97ded
#
_entry.id   67a00c8f00e931a5a586d8ec06b97ded
#
_cell.length_a   1.000
_cell.length_b   1.000
_cell.length_c   1.000
_cell.angle_alpha   90.00
_cell.angle_beta   90.00
_cell.angle_gamma   90.00
#
_symmetry.space_group_name_H-M   'P 1'
#
loop_
_entity.id
_entity.type
_entity.pdbx_description
1 polymer ?
#
loop_
_entity_poly.entity_id
_entity_poly.type
_entity_poly.pdbx_seq_one_letter_code
_entity_poly.pdbx_strand_id
1 'polypeptide(L)'
;MRDVNTGWALRYAHANIASFFFIFVYAHIGRGLYYSSYREPRVLVWTIGVIILILMMATAFLGYVLPYGQMSLWGTPSYQLQMIFLPIILKRNLQLSTIINKKISESNNKDISKLIEIFIGILDGDGYFDIGSQKQYNKNSKTNPKSTIRIRLGINLQFKDKELLELLENRLGIGKIDYSKSKEQYRLILYKKDILNVIYPYLQKNNIEFLTFNRRNQYFLFKYILENDIKHWESLNLEQINNLFKKSNKQLNFSDIINLPYFKNWLVGFTIAEGSFHIKSNGKAHYSIVQSGHENYQIIKAIHYFIKGPEYLNYKIKPENQKIYRISFSSKKDLLFIIEFFESNKLLGLKKLQFDNWKSYIISNNNINSSAPNVILSKVSNNNLLNNNNNNINNKDSSN
;
A
#
# COMPACT_ATOMS: atom_id res chain seq x y z
N MET A 1 59.61 -21.10 -19.83
CA MET A 1 58.94 -21.43 -21.12
C MET A 1 59.92 -21.80 -22.21
N ARG A 2 61.14 -21.28 -22.27
CA ARG A 2 62.16 -21.71 -23.24
C ARG A 2 62.77 -23.09 -22.91
N ASP A 3 62.87 -23.38 -21.63
CA ASP A 3 63.54 -24.58 -21.11
C ASP A 3 62.54 -25.73 -20.81
N VAL A 4 61.24 -25.49 -20.97
CA VAL A 4 60.21 -26.52 -20.77
C VAL A 4 59.83 -27.14 -22.09
N ASN A 5 59.80 -28.47 -22.13
CA ASN A 5 59.42 -29.23 -23.33
C ASN A 5 57.97 -28.83 -23.74
N THR A 6 57.79 -28.41 -25.01
CA THR A 6 56.51 -27.86 -25.54
C THR A 6 56.00 -26.57 -24.87
N GLY A 7 56.85 -25.85 -24.12
CA GLY A 7 56.47 -24.60 -23.42
C GLY A 7 55.91 -23.51 -24.31
N TRP A 8 56.39 -23.44 -25.57
CA TRP A 8 55.84 -22.53 -26.59
C TRP A 8 54.36 -22.82 -26.91
N ALA A 9 54.00 -24.09 -27.04
CA ALA A 9 52.64 -24.51 -27.37
C ALA A 9 51.68 -24.17 -26.22
N LEU A 10 52.10 -24.38 -24.96
CA LEU A 10 51.34 -24.01 -23.76
C LEU A 10 51.07 -22.50 -23.69
N ARG A 11 52.08 -21.68 -24.04
CA ARG A 11 51.95 -20.22 -24.07
C ARG A 11 50.97 -19.74 -25.11
N TYR A 12 51.06 -20.24 -26.34
CA TYR A 12 50.12 -19.89 -27.39
C TYR A 12 48.73 -20.40 -27.14
N ALA A 13 48.57 -21.62 -26.65
CA ALA A 13 47.28 -22.15 -26.25
C ALA A 13 46.65 -21.30 -25.15
N HIS A 14 47.39 -20.93 -24.11
CA HIS A 14 46.88 -20.07 -23.02
C HIS A 14 46.42 -18.70 -23.52
N ALA A 15 47.20 -18.02 -24.37
CA ALA A 15 46.86 -16.72 -24.92
C ALA A 15 45.59 -16.75 -25.79
N ASN A 16 45.47 -17.75 -26.64
CA ASN A 16 44.29 -17.92 -27.52
C ASN A 16 43.04 -18.30 -26.70
N ILE A 17 43.17 -19.27 -25.79
CA ILE A 17 42.06 -19.71 -24.95
C ILE A 17 41.54 -18.56 -24.05
N ALA A 18 42.43 -17.76 -23.50
CA ALA A 18 42.04 -16.58 -22.69
C ALA A 18 41.24 -15.59 -23.53
N SER A 19 41.61 -15.33 -24.78
CA SER A 19 40.88 -14.42 -25.66
C SER A 19 39.49 -14.95 -25.99
N PHE A 20 39.35 -16.23 -26.38
CA PHE A 20 38.07 -16.86 -26.65
C PHE A 20 37.18 -16.93 -25.39
N PHE A 21 37.77 -17.19 -24.22
CA PHE A 21 37.08 -17.22 -22.98
C PHE A 21 36.33 -15.90 -22.71
N PHE A 22 36.99 -14.75 -22.86
CA PHE A 22 36.34 -13.45 -22.69
C PHE A 22 35.23 -13.18 -23.70
N ILE A 23 35.42 -13.59 -24.98
CA ILE A 23 34.39 -13.48 -26.02
C ILE A 23 33.13 -14.21 -25.57
N PHE A 24 33.25 -15.46 -25.09
CA PHE A 24 32.10 -16.24 -24.62
C PHE A 24 31.49 -15.68 -23.37
N VAL A 25 32.25 -15.09 -22.42
CA VAL A 25 31.75 -14.43 -21.26
C VAL A 25 30.90 -13.21 -21.65
N TYR A 26 31.35 -12.38 -22.58
CA TYR A 26 30.56 -11.25 -23.06
C TYR A 26 29.29 -11.70 -23.80
N ALA A 27 29.34 -12.74 -24.58
CA ALA A 27 28.18 -13.34 -25.22
C ALA A 27 27.18 -13.88 -24.18
N HIS A 28 27.69 -14.52 -23.10
CA HIS A 28 26.87 -14.98 -21.98
C HIS A 28 26.16 -13.82 -21.23
N ILE A 29 26.90 -12.73 -20.98
CA ILE A 29 26.31 -11.53 -20.36
C ILE A 29 25.27 -10.89 -21.28
N GLY A 30 25.58 -10.76 -22.58
CA GLY A 30 24.65 -10.23 -23.58
C GLY A 30 23.36 -11.03 -23.65
N ARG A 31 23.46 -12.37 -23.62
CA ARG A 31 22.29 -13.25 -23.51
C ARG A 31 21.47 -12.99 -22.24
N GLY A 32 22.14 -12.83 -21.09
CA GLY A 32 21.48 -12.52 -19.82
C GLY A 32 20.72 -11.19 -19.83
N LEU A 33 21.30 -10.17 -20.48
CA LEU A 33 20.66 -8.88 -20.66
C LEU A 33 19.47 -8.96 -21.63
N TYR A 34 19.62 -9.65 -22.76
CA TYR A 34 18.56 -9.83 -23.74
C TYR A 34 17.32 -10.52 -23.15
N TYR A 35 17.50 -11.58 -22.36
CA TYR A 35 16.41 -12.30 -21.71
C TYR A 35 16.00 -11.71 -20.36
N SER A 36 16.46 -10.51 -20.01
CA SER A 36 16.15 -9.83 -18.75
C SER A 36 16.40 -10.70 -17.50
N SER A 37 17.44 -11.53 -17.52
CA SER A 37 17.78 -12.47 -16.42
C SER A 37 18.24 -11.78 -15.12
N TYR A 38 18.38 -10.46 -15.13
CA TYR A 38 18.67 -9.62 -13.96
C TYR A 38 17.41 -9.27 -13.12
N ARG A 39 16.19 -9.65 -13.58
CA ARG A 39 14.93 -9.41 -12.86
C ARG A 39 14.58 -10.58 -11.94
N GLU A 40 13.69 -10.30 -10.97
CA GLU A 40 13.15 -11.35 -10.10
C GLU A 40 12.56 -12.53 -10.91
N PRO A 41 12.75 -13.78 -10.44
CA PRO A 41 13.36 -14.21 -9.17
C PRO A 41 14.88 -14.44 -9.23
N ARG A 42 15.58 -14.04 -10.31
CA ARG A 42 16.97 -14.42 -10.60
C ARG A 42 18.02 -13.36 -10.22
N VAL A 43 17.63 -12.33 -9.46
CA VAL A 43 18.51 -11.21 -9.04
C VAL A 43 19.77 -11.71 -8.33
N LEU A 44 19.65 -12.67 -7.41
CA LEU A 44 20.80 -13.21 -6.67
C LEU A 44 21.82 -13.88 -7.60
N VAL A 45 21.37 -14.68 -8.55
CA VAL A 45 22.24 -15.37 -9.53
C VAL A 45 22.96 -14.35 -10.40
N TRP A 46 22.26 -13.29 -10.84
CA TRP A 46 22.85 -12.19 -11.60
C TRP A 46 23.93 -11.46 -10.78
N THR A 47 23.66 -11.13 -9.52
CA THR A 47 24.61 -10.44 -8.63
C THR A 47 25.90 -11.26 -8.44
N ILE A 48 25.78 -12.57 -8.22
CA ILE A 48 26.93 -13.47 -8.11
C ILE A 48 27.72 -13.45 -9.44
N GLY A 49 27.05 -13.47 -10.60
CA GLY A 49 27.68 -13.38 -11.90
C GLY A 49 28.50 -12.08 -12.09
N VAL A 50 28.00 -10.95 -11.59
CA VAL A 50 28.72 -9.66 -11.62
C VAL A 50 29.98 -9.71 -10.75
N ILE A 51 29.90 -10.30 -9.57
CA ILE A 51 31.06 -10.48 -8.68
C ILE A 51 32.11 -11.35 -9.35
N ILE A 52 31.73 -12.47 -9.97
CA ILE A 52 32.63 -13.35 -10.72
C ILE A 52 33.30 -12.61 -11.86
N LEU A 53 32.57 -11.78 -12.62
CA LEU A 53 33.13 -10.97 -13.69
C LEU A 53 34.24 -10.02 -13.19
N ILE A 54 34.01 -9.35 -12.05
CA ILE A 54 35.02 -8.44 -11.45
C ILE A 54 36.26 -9.24 -11.05
N LEU A 55 36.10 -10.39 -10.43
CA LEU A 55 37.21 -11.27 -10.04
C LEU A 55 37.98 -11.79 -11.26
N MET A 56 37.30 -12.16 -12.34
CA MET A 56 37.93 -12.60 -13.60
C MET A 56 38.74 -11.49 -14.24
N MET A 57 38.22 -10.25 -14.27
CA MET A 57 39.00 -9.10 -14.79
C MET A 57 40.24 -8.84 -13.95
N ALA A 58 40.13 -8.93 -12.62
CA ALA A 58 41.27 -8.80 -11.72
C ALA A 58 42.32 -9.91 -11.96
N THR A 59 41.89 -11.15 -12.13
CA THR A 59 42.76 -12.31 -12.44
C THR A 59 43.45 -12.15 -13.77
N ALA A 60 42.74 -11.70 -14.82
CA ALA A 60 43.32 -11.45 -16.13
C ALA A 60 44.37 -10.35 -16.08
N PHE A 61 44.12 -9.27 -15.35
CA PHE A 61 45.07 -8.20 -15.16
C PHE A 61 46.34 -8.69 -14.44
N LEU A 62 46.20 -9.41 -13.31
CA LEU A 62 47.31 -10.00 -12.59
C LEU A 62 48.12 -10.96 -13.48
N GLY A 63 47.45 -11.82 -14.28
CA GLY A 63 48.09 -12.71 -15.20
C GLY A 63 48.89 -11.98 -16.31
N TYR A 64 48.40 -10.82 -16.75
CA TYR A 64 49.08 -9.98 -17.71
C TYR A 64 50.37 -9.29 -17.15
N VAL A 65 50.37 -9.04 -15.87
CA VAL A 65 51.51 -8.43 -15.14
C VAL A 65 52.63 -9.45 -14.85
N LEU A 66 52.33 -10.75 -14.76
CA LEU A 66 53.29 -11.80 -14.40
C LEU A 66 54.52 -11.93 -15.29
N PRO A 67 54.49 -11.66 -16.64
CA PRO A 67 55.69 -11.81 -17.51
C PRO A 67 56.83 -10.81 -17.30
N TYR A 68 56.75 -9.93 -16.33
CA TYR A 68 57.80 -8.97 -15.97
C TYR A 68 58.26 -8.10 -17.17
N GLY A 69 57.31 -7.61 -17.95
CA GLY A 69 57.57 -6.70 -19.04
C GLY A 69 57.36 -5.23 -18.66
N GLN A 70 57.45 -4.34 -19.65
CA GLN A 70 57.26 -2.90 -19.48
C GLN A 70 55.88 -2.55 -18.83
N MET A 71 54.85 -3.32 -19.10
CA MET A 71 53.51 -3.17 -18.49
C MET A 71 53.46 -3.57 -17.01
N SER A 72 54.27 -4.52 -16.57
CA SER A 72 54.33 -4.87 -15.12
C SER A 72 55.00 -3.79 -14.30
N LEU A 73 56.00 -3.09 -14.84
CA LEU A 73 56.68 -2.01 -14.17
C LEU A 73 55.77 -0.78 -13.96
N TRP A 74 54.93 -0.44 -14.92
CA TRP A 74 54.03 0.71 -14.87
C TRP A 74 52.63 0.36 -14.30
N GLY A 75 52.14 -0.86 -14.52
CA GLY A 75 50.85 -1.33 -14.07
C GLY A 75 50.78 -1.64 -12.57
N THR A 76 51.87 -2.14 -11.98
CA THR A 76 51.93 -2.50 -10.55
C THR A 76 51.72 -1.32 -9.61
N PRO A 77 52.40 -0.17 -9.77
CA PRO A 77 52.15 1.00 -8.91
C PRO A 77 50.72 1.56 -9.04
N SER A 78 50.19 1.59 -10.27
CA SER A 78 48.82 2.05 -10.51
C SER A 78 47.78 1.11 -9.87
N TYR A 79 48.05 -0.20 -9.89
CA TYR A 79 47.17 -1.21 -9.29
C TYR A 79 47.24 -1.15 -7.74
N GLN A 80 48.44 -0.94 -7.16
CA GLN A 80 48.59 -0.74 -5.71
C GLN A 80 47.84 0.50 -5.24
N LEU A 81 47.90 1.62 -5.98
CA LEU A 81 47.10 2.82 -5.72
C LEU A 81 45.60 2.52 -5.81
N GLN A 82 45.15 1.81 -6.83
CA GLN A 82 43.72 1.43 -6.96
C GLN A 82 43.28 0.49 -5.84
N MET A 83 44.12 -0.45 -5.40
CA MET A 83 43.79 -1.38 -4.30
C MET A 83 43.72 -0.65 -2.95
N ILE A 84 44.44 0.44 -2.75
CA ILE A 84 44.34 1.30 -1.56
C ILE A 84 43.06 2.15 -1.60
N PHE A 85 42.71 2.69 -2.76
CA PHE A 85 41.54 3.54 -2.91
C PHE A 85 40.23 2.74 -3.07
N LEU A 86 40.27 1.50 -3.62
CA LEU A 86 39.10 0.67 -3.85
C LEU A 86 38.30 0.39 -2.57
N PRO A 87 38.90 -0.01 -1.44
CA PRO A 87 38.14 -0.20 -0.19
C PRO A 87 37.57 1.11 0.36
N ILE A 88 38.25 2.26 0.14
CA ILE A 88 37.74 3.57 0.55
C ILE A 88 36.53 3.96 -0.31
N ILE A 89 36.61 3.75 -1.62
CA ILE A 89 35.52 4.02 -2.57
C ILE A 89 34.34 3.05 -2.33
N LEU A 90 34.63 1.76 -2.10
CA LEU A 90 33.60 0.75 -1.78
C LEU A 90 32.93 1.07 -0.44
N LYS A 91 33.67 1.44 0.60
CA LYS A 91 33.12 1.84 1.90
C LYS A 91 32.24 3.07 1.77
N ARG A 92 32.64 4.06 0.98
CA ARG A 92 31.86 5.28 0.70
C ARG A 92 30.60 4.97 -0.12
N ASN A 93 30.71 4.09 -1.13
CA ASN A 93 29.58 3.67 -1.95
C ASN A 93 28.60 2.77 -1.17
N LEU A 94 29.10 1.89 -0.29
CA LEU A 94 28.28 1.10 0.62
C LEU A 94 27.53 1.98 1.62
N GLN A 95 28.17 3.01 2.17
CA GLN A 95 27.48 3.98 3.04
C GLN A 95 26.43 4.79 2.27
N LEU A 96 26.74 5.26 1.07
CA LEU A 96 25.78 5.95 0.19
C LEU A 96 24.62 5.03 -0.21
N SER A 97 24.91 3.79 -0.60
CA SER A 97 23.85 2.80 -0.96
C SER A 97 22.99 2.45 0.25
N THR A 98 23.56 2.33 1.45
CA THR A 98 22.78 2.10 2.69
C THR A 98 21.88 3.29 3.03
N ILE A 99 22.38 4.52 2.86
CA ILE A 99 21.58 5.74 3.07
C ILE A 99 20.49 5.87 2.02
N ILE A 100 20.82 5.61 0.74
CA ILE A 100 19.85 5.64 -0.37
C ILE A 100 18.82 4.54 -0.19
N ASN A 101 19.23 3.31 0.12
CA ASN A 101 18.31 2.20 0.35
C ASN A 101 17.44 2.43 1.58
N LYS A 102 17.97 3.01 2.65
CA LYS A 102 17.19 3.42 3.82
C LYS A 102 16.16 4.49 3.46
N LYS A 103 16.55 5.52 2.70
CA LYS A 103 15.66 6.59 2.25
C LYS A 103 14.59 6.09 1.26
N ILE A 104 14.97 5.16 0.35
CA ILE A 104 14.04 4.50 -0.56
C ILE A 104 13.09 3.56 0.21
N SER A 105 13.59 2.79 1.19
CA SER A 105 12.76 1.92 2.01
C SER A 105 11.80 2.71 2.91
N GLU A 106 12.22 3.84 3.45
CA GLU A 106 11.36 4.74 4.23
C GLU A 106 10.29 5.40 3.35
N SER A 107 10.64 5.83 2.13
CA SER A 107 9.70 6.36 1.15
C SER A 107 8.68 5.29 0.71
N ASN A 108 9.16 4.10 0.34
CA ASN A 108 8.31 2.97 -0.05
C ASN A 108 7.40 2.52 1.11
N ASN A 109 7.92 2.49 2.34
CA ASN A 109 7.11 2.16 3.52
C ASN A 109 6.01 3.19 3.77
N LYS A 110 6.29 4.49 3.58
CA LYS A 110 5.30 5.55 3.74
C LYS A 110 4.21 5.46 2.66
N ASP A 111 4.59 5.16 1.43
CA ASP A 111 3.65 4.99 0.32
C ASP A 111 2.79 3.73 0.49
N ILE A 112 3.37 2.62 0.97
CA ILE A 112 2.65 1.40 1.30
C ILE A 112 1.70 1.64 2.48
N SER A 113 2.14 2.35 3.52
CA SER A 113 1.31 2.72 4.67
C SER A 113 0.08 3.51 4.23
N LYS A 114 0.28 4.54 3.42
CA LYS A 114 -0.81 5.33 2.85
C LYS A 114 -1.76 4.47 2.01
N LEU A 115 -1.22 3.56 1.21
CA LEU A 115 -2.02 2.67 0.39
C LEU A 115 -2.85 1.69 1.22
N ILE A 116 -2.31 1.16 2.33
CA ILE A 116 -3.07 0.29 3.25
C ILE A 116 -4.22 1.05 3.89
N GLU A 117 -4.02 2.30 4.31
CA GLU A 117 -5.07 3.14 4.89
C GLU A 117 -6.18 3.43 3.86
N ILE A 118 -5.83 3.70 2.59
CA ILE A 118 -6.79 3.82 1.49
C ILE A 118 -7.53 2.49 1.28
N PHE A 119 -6.80 1.38 1.28
CA PHE A 119 -7.38 0.04 1.13
C PHE A 119 -8.40 -0.27 2.23
N ILE A 120 -8.12 0.10 3.49
CA ILE A 120 -9.09 -0.05 4.59
C ILE A 120 -10.36 0.77 4.33
N GLY A 121 -10.24 1.98 3.77
CA GLY A 121 -11.39 2.79 3.37
C GLY A 121 -12.23 2.11 2.28
N ILE A 122 -11.60 1.50 1.27
CA ILE A 122 -12.29 0.73 0.23
C ILE A 122 -12.98 -0.50 0.85
N LEU A 123 -12.30 -1.20 1.76
CA LEU A 123 -12.86 -2.34 2.46
C LEU A 123 -14.06 -1.97 3.33
N ASP A 124 -14.07 -0.81 3.94
CA ASP A 124 -15.20 -0.32 4.72
C ASP A 124 -16.45 -0.11 3.86
N GLY A 125 -16.30 0.34 2.61
CA GLY A 125 -17.41 0.44 1.65
C GLY A 125 -17.74 -0.92 1.01
N ASP A 126 -16.93 -1.34 0.05
CA ASP A 126 -17.21 -2.49 -0.84
C ASP A 126 -16.59 -3.82 -0.38
N GLY A 127 -15.81 -3.83 0.70
CA GLY A 127 -15.14 -5.04 1.17
C GLY A 127 -16.05 -5.98 1.96
N TYR A 128 -15.53 -7.17 2.26
CA TYR A 128 -16.19 -8.15 3.14
C TYR A 128 -15.18 -9.09 3.78
N PHE A 129 -15.49 -9.57 4.99
CA PHE A 129 -14.84 -10.74 5.57
C PHE A 129 -15.72 -11.97 5.29
N ASP A 130 -15.13 -12.95 4.62
CA ASP A 130 -15.72 -14.27 4.43
C ASP A 130 -15.18 -15.20 5.52
N ILE A 131 -15.90 -15.26 6.64
CA ILE A 131 -15.58 -16.15 7.76
C ILE A 131 -16.65 -17.23 7.76
N GLY A 132 -16.26 -18.46 7.47
CA GLY A 132 -17.22 -19.56 7.31
C GLY A 132 -16.60 -20.94 7.52
N SER A 133 -17.46 -21.93 7.51
CA SER A 133 -17.08 -23.34 7.59
C SER A 133 -16.45 -23.83 6.29
N GLN A 134 -15.35 -24.58 6.40
CA GLN A 134 -14.74 -25.30 5.30
C GLN A 134 -14.51 -26.76 5.68
N LYS A 135 -15.23 -27.66 5.00
CA LYS A 135 -15.06 -29.10 5.21
C LYS A 135 -13.73 -29.55 4.57
N GLN A 136 -12.87 -30.16 5.35
CA GLN A 136 -11.67 -30.84 4.84
C GLN A 136 -12.02 -32.31 4.62
N TYR A 137 -12.08 -32.74 3.36
CA TYR A 137 -12.22 -34.16 3.02
C TYR A 137 -10.84 -34.81 3.05
N ASN A 138 -10.52 -35.51 4.13
CA ASN A 138 -9.38 -36.42 4.14
C ASN A 138 -9.77 -37.70 3.40
N LYS A 139 -9.16 -37.94 2.22
CA LYS A 139 -9.40 -39.15 1.42
C LYS A 139 -9.19 -40.46 2.18
N ASN A 140 -8.48 -40.45 3.31
CA ASN A 140 -8.08 -41.65 4.05
C ASN A 140 -8.78 -41.81 5.42
N SER A 141 -9.71 -40.95 5.82
CA SER A 141 -10.38 -41.11 7.11
C SER A 141 -11.86 -41.44 6.93
N LYS A 142 -12.29 -42.55 7.55
CA LYS A 142 -13.71 -42.94 7.68
C LYS A 142 -14.48 -42.13 8.73
N THR A 143 -13.84 -41.14 9.37
CA THR A 143 -14.46 -40.26 10.36
C THR A 143 -15.08 -39.03 9.70
N ASN A 144 -16.18 -38.52 10.26
CA ASN A 144 -16.83 -37.30 9.80
C ASN A 144 -15.80 -36.16 9.68
N PRO A 145 -15.76 -35.47 8.52
CA PRO A 145 -14.77 -34.40 8.31
C PRO A 145 -15.04 -33.27 9.31
N LYS A 146 -14.05 -33.00 10.16
CA LYS A 146 -14.10 -31.80 11.02
C LYS A 146 -14.08 -30.56 10.12
N SER A 147 -14.97 -29.61 10.36
CA SER A 147 -14.94 -28.36 9.62
C SER A 147 -13.91 -27.41 10.21
N THR A 148 -13.06 -26.87 9.36
CA THR A 148 -12.13 -25.81 9.71
C THR A 148 -12.73 -24.44 9.43
N ILE A 149 -12.20 -23.39 10.03
CA ILE A 149 -12.65 -22.02 9.79
C ILE A 149 -11.91 -21.45 8.59
N ARG A 150 -12.68 -21.11 7.55
CA ARG A 150 -12.21 -20.34 6.41
C ARG A 150 -12.25 -18.86 6.77
N ILE A 151 -11.14 -18.15 6.55
CA ILE A 151 -11.02 -16.70 6.73
C ILE A 151 -10.46 -16.12 5.45
N ARG A 152 -11.21 -15.20 4.85
CA ARG A 152 -10.83 -14.44 3.66
C ARG A 152 -11.28 -12.99 3.83
N LEU A 153 -10.53 -12.07 3.26
CA LEU A 153 -10.90 -10.67 3.13
C LEU A 153 -10.99 -10.37 1.63
N GLY A 154 -12.08 -9.81 1.18
CA GLY A 154 -12.30 -9.63 -0.25
C GLY A 154 -12.92 -8.29 -0.61
N ILE A 155 -12.71 -7.90 -1.86
CA ILE A 155 -13.40 -6.79 -2.54
C ILE A 155 -13.95 -7.33 -3.85
N ASN A 156 -15.21 -7.03 -4.14
CA ASN A 156 -15.84 -7.36 -5.43
C ASN A 156 -16.09 -6.06 -6.18
N LEU A 157 -15.53 -5.92 -7.37
CA LEU A 157 -15.74 -4.75 -8.22
C LEU A 157 -16.25 -5.17 -9.60
N GLN A 158 -16.91 -4.24 -10.28
CA GLN A 158 -17.36 -4.44 -11.64
C GLN A 158 -16.18 -4.65 -12.59
N PHE A 159 -16.43 -5.24 -13.76
CA PHE A 159 -15.41 -5.50 -14.79
C PHE A 159 -14.53 -4.28 -15.11
N LYS A 160 -15.13 -3.10 -15.13
CA LYS A 160 -14.45 -1.83 -15.45
C LYS A 160 -13.39 -1.40 -14.43
N ASP A 161 -13.49 -1.89 -13.20
CA ASP A 161 -12.57 -1.53 -12.09
C ASP A 161 -11.43 -2.56 -11.89
N LYS A 162 -11.20 -3.45 -12.85
CA LYS A 162 -10.13 -4.45 -12.81
C LYS A 162 -8.75 -3.83 -12.52
N GLU A 163 -8.44 -2.72 -13.18
CA GLU A 163 -7.16 -2.02 -13.03
C GLU A 163 -6.89 -1.57 -11.59
N LEU A 164 -7.94 -1.20 -10.85
CA LEU A 164 -7.81 -0.86 -9.43
C LEU A 164 -7.39 -2.07 -8.60
N LEU A 165 -7.99 -3.24 -8.85
CA LEU A 165 -7.63 -4.48 -8.15
C LEU A 165 -6.20 -4.91 -8.49
N GLU A 166 -5.80 -4.83 -9.75
CA GLU A 166 -4.43 -5.13 -10.20
C GLU A 166 -3.40 -4.18 -9.55
N LEU A 167 -3.73 -2.90 -9.43
CA LEU A 167 -2.89 -1.93 -8.75
C LEU A 167 -2.73 -2.28 -7.26
N LEU A 168 -3.82 -2.66 -6.59
CA LEU A 168 -3.79 -3.04 -5.18
C LEU A 168 -2.99 -4.34 -4.97
N GLU A 169 -3.24 -5.39 -5.77
CA GLU A 169 -2.50 -6.66 -5.72
C GLU A 169 -0.99 -6.43 -5.91
N ASN A 170 -0.61 -5.71 -6.98
CA ASN A 170 0.79 -5.48 -7.31
C ASN A 170 1.52 -4.62 -6.28
N ARG A 171 0.87 -3.58 -5.74
CA ARG A 171 1.52 -2.68 -4.78
C ARG A 171 1.56 -3.22 -3.36
N LEU A 172 0.52 -3.93 -2.94
CA LEU A 172 0.48 -4.56 -1.62
C LEU A 172 1.26 -5.88 -1.59
N GLY A 173 1.46 -6.51 -2.76
CA GLY A 173 2.14 -7.80 -2.89
C GLY A 173 1.38 -8.96 -2.25
N ILE A 174 0.07 -8.82 -2.04
CA ILE A 174 -0.80 -9.79 -1.37
C ILE A 174 -2.15 -9.93 -2.08
N GLY A 175 -2.79 -11.07 -1.85
CA GLY A 175 -4.08 -11.38 -2.44
C GLY A 175 -3.98 -12.07 -3.79
N LYS A 176 -5.12 -12.40 -4.35
CA LYS A 176 -5.28 -13.00 -5.67
C LYS A 176 -6.54 -12.47 -6.33
N ILE A 177 -6.41 -12.06 -7.58
CA ILE A 177 -7.55 -11.65 -8.38
C ILE A 177 -8.21 -12.88 -9.00
N ASP A 178 -9.54 -12.97 -8.85
CA ASP A 178 -10.38 -14.01 -9.42
C ASP A 178 -11.56 -13.38 -10.17
N TYR A 179 -11.98 -14.00 -11.26
CA TYR A 179 -13.11 -13.55 -12.06
C TYR A 179 -14.35 -14.43 -11.85
N SER A 180 -15.45 -13.82 -11.44
CA SER A 180 -16.75 -14.49 -11.28
C SER A 180 -17.55 -14.34 -12.56
N LYS A 181 -17.62 -15.41 -13.37
CA LYS A 181 -18.42 -15.44 -14.61
C LYS A 181 -19.91 -15.20 -14.37
N SER A 182 -20.45 -15.70 -13.25
CA SER A 182 -21.88 -15.59 -12.94
C SER A 182 -22.34 -14.18 -12.58
N LYS A 183 -21.42 -13.31 -12.12
CA LYS A 183 -21.72 -11.94 -11.71
C LYS A 183 -21.00 -10.89 -12.54
N GLU A 184 -20.19 -11.30 -13.52
CA GLU A 184 -19.35 -10.42 -14.34
C GLU A 184 -18.49 -9.43 -13.52
N GLN A 185 -17.94 -9.94 -12.43
CA GLN A 185 -17.18 -9.14 -11.45
C GLN A 185 -15.78 -9.72 -11.23
N TYR A 186 -14.81 -8.86 -11.05
CA TYR A 186 -13.51 -9.23 -10.50
C TYR A 186 -13.52 -9.14 -8.98
N ARG A 187 -12.78 -10.05 -8.36
CA ARG A 187 -12.63 -10.13 -6.91
C ARG A 187 -11.16 -10.15 -6.55
N LEU A 188 -10.73 -9.26 -5.67
CA LEU A 188 -9.46 -9.41 -4.98
C LEU A 188 -9.71 -10.14 -3.66
N ILE A 189 -9.06 -11.30 -3.48
CA ILE A 189 -9.23 -12.15 -2.30
C ILE A 189 -7.89 -12.27 -1.57
N LEU A 190 -7.86 -11.82 -0.32
CA LEU A 190 -6.75 -12.03 0.60
C LEU A 190 -7.06 -13.26 1.45
N TYR A 191 -6.15 -14.21 1.48
CA TYR A 191 -6.30 -15.41 2.29
C TYR A 191 -5.79 -15.18 3.72
N LYS A 192 -6.14 -16.10 4.63
CA LYS A 192 -5.75 -16.01 6.05
C LYS A 192 -4.26 -15.69 6.24
N LYS A 193 -3.36 -16.25 5.43
CA LYS A 193 -1.92 -16.02 5.50
C LYS A 193 -1.57 -14.55 5.21
N ASP A 194 -2.15 -13.97 4.17
CA ASP A 194 -1.89 -12.58 3.78
C ASP A 194 -2.42 -11.60 4.84
N ILE A 195 -3.61 -11.90 5.38
CA ILE A 195 -4.22 -11.11 6.44
C ILE A 195 -3.33 -11.11 7.69
N LEU A 196 -2.86 -12.30 8.13
CA LEU A 196 -2.06 -12.46 9.34
C LEU A 196 -0.64 -11.89 9.22
N ASN A 197 -0.04 -11.95 8.04
CA ASN A 197 1.35 -11.55 7.85
C ASN A 197 1.50 -10.05 7.50
N VAL A 198 0.49 -9.43 6.88
CA VAL A 198 0.60 -8.05 6.38
C VAL A 198 -0.47 -7.14 6.98
N ILE A 199 -1.76 -7.45 6.78
CA ILE A 199 -2.84 -6.53 7.14
C ILE A 199 -2.99 -6.42 8.66
N TYR A 200 -3.14 -7.56 9.36
CA TYR A 200 -3.40 -7.56 10.79
C TYR A 200 -2.26 -6.93 11.62
N PRO A 201 -0.98 -7.24 11.40
CA PRO A 201 0.12 -6.59 12.11
C PRO A 201 0.17 -5.08 11.86
N TYR A 202 -0.13 -4.64 10.63
CA TYR A 202 -0.18 -3.22 10.32
C TYR A 202 -1.31 -2.49 11.07
N LEU A 203 -2.52 -3.07 11.09
CA LEU A 203 -3.68 -2.54 11.82
C LEU A 203 -3.38 -2.43 13.31
N GLN A 204 -2.78 -3.47 13.90
CA GLN A 204 -2.43 -3.49 15.33
C GLN A 204 -1.37 -2.43 15.66
N LYS A 205 -0.29 -2.36 14.88
CA LYS A 205 0.81 -1.42 15.12
C LYS A 205 0.37 0.04 15.06
N ASN A 206 -0.56 0.38 14.16
CA ASN A 206 -1.01 1.75 13.93
C ASN A 206 -2.36 2.07 14.59
N ASN A 207 -2.92 1.16 15.39
CA ASN A 207 -4.24 1.28 16.02
C ASN A 207 -5.34 1.65 15.02
N ILE A 208 -5.32 1.01 13.84
CA ILE A 208 -6.31 1.22 12.79
C ILE A 208 -7.47 0.25 13.00
N GLU A 209 -8.67 0.80 13.02
CA GLU A 209 -9.92 0.04 13.07
C GLU A 209 -10.80 0.37 11.87
N PHE A 210 -11.66 -0.56 11.50
CA PHE A 210 -12.74 -0.29 10.54
C PHE A 210 -13.73 0.67 11.16
N LEU A 211 -14.32 1.56 10.36
CA LEU A 211 -15.24 2.57 10.87
C LEU A 211 -16.71 2.16 10.69
N THR A 212 -17.06 1.46 9.59
CA THR A 212 -18.43 1.01 9.36
C THR A 212 -18.80 -0.13 10.31
N PHE A 213 -20.04 -0.09 10.81
CA PHE A 213 -20.54 -1.04 11.81
C PHE A 213 -20.37 -2.50 11.37
N ASN A 214 -20.74 -2.82 10.13
CA ASN A 214 -20.66 -4.18 9.61
C ASN A 214 -19.22 -4.69 9.56
N ARG A 215 -18.25 -3.87 9.12
CA ARG A 215 -16.84 -4.28 9.05
C ARG A 215 -16.23 -4.38 10.44
N ARG A 216 -16.61 -3.50 11.36
CA ARG A 216 -16.18 -3.59 12.77
C ARG A 216 -16.65 -4.90 13.40
N ASN A 217 -17.90 -5.31 13.16
CA ASN A 217 -18.43 -6.58 13.67
C ASN A 217 -17.69 -7.79 13.06
N GLN A 218 -17.48 -7.79 11.76
CA GLN A 218 -16.72 -8.85 11.07
C GLN A 218 -15.27 -8.92 11.54
N TYR A 219 -14.63 -7.77 11.72
CA TYR A 219 -13.26 -7.68 12.23
C TYR A 219 -13.16 -8.10 13.70
N PHE A 220 -14.17 -7.79 14.51
CA PHE A 220 -14.26 -8.28 15.88
C PHE A 220 -14.34 -9.80 15.93
N LEU A 221 -15.19 -10.41 15.10
CA LEU A 221 -15.28 -11.86 14.96
C LEU A 221 -13.93 -12.48 14.55
N PHE A 222 -13.25 -11.85 13.59
CA PHE A 222 -11.92 -12.27 13.17
C PHE A 222 -10.91 -12.23 14.34
N LYS A 223 -10.84 -11.13 15.08
CA LYS A 223 -9.96 -11.00 16.27
C LYS A 223 -10.31 -12.04 17.32
N TYR A 224 -11.58 -12.21 17.63
CA TYR A 224 -12.03 -13.20 18.62
C TYR A 224 -11.59 -14.63 18.27
N ILE A 225 -11.69 -15.01 16.99
CA ILE A 225 -11.22 -16.33 16.52
C ILE A 225 -9.72 -16.49 16.72
N LEU A 226 -8.93 -15.46 16.46
CA LEU A 226 -7.48 -15.50 16.62
C LEU A 226 -7.05 -15.54 18.09
N GLU A 227 -7.61 -14.68 18.92
CA GLU A 227 -7.25 -14.54 20.33
C GLU A 227 -7.61 -15.79 21.15
N ASN A 228 -8.68 -16.50 20.75
CA ASN A 228 -9.10 -17.74 21.41
C ASN A 228 -8.61 -19.01 20.69
N ASP A 229 -7.70 -18.92 19.70
CA ASP A 229 -7.18 -20.04 18.89
C ASP A 229 -8.26 -21.03 18.39
N ILE A 230 -9.41 -20.50 17.95
CA ILE A 230 -10.54 -21.32 17.53
C ILE A 230 -10.25 -21.88 16.13
N LYS A 231 -10.17 -23.22 16.03
CA LYS A 231 -9.82 -23.93 14.79
C LYS A 231 -11.02 -24.54 14.07
N HIS A 232 -12.07 -24.86 14.81
CA HIS A 232 -13.24 -25.56 14.31
C HIS A 232 -14.49 -24.67 14.33
N TRP A 233 -15.27 -24.74 13.25
CA TRP A 233 -16.48 -23.94 13.10
C TRP A 233 -17.54 -24.25 14.18
N GLU A 234 -17.65 -25.52 14.55
CA GLU A 234 -18.61 -26.00 15.56
C GLU A 234 -18.34 -25.42 16.96
N SER A 235 -17.11 -24.97 17.21
CA SER A 235 -16.72 -24.34 18.47
C SER A 235 -17.13 -22.85 18.55
N LEU A 236 -17.69 -22.28 17.47
CA LEU A 236 -18.11 -20.89 17.43
C LEU A 236 -19.58 -20.73 17.87
N ASN A 237 -19.81 -19.96 18.91
CA ASN A 237 -21.13 -19.46 19.26
C ASN A 237 -21.30 -18.03 18.73
N LEU A 238 -21.83 -17.91 17.50
CA LEU A 238 -21.98 -16.61 16.82
C LEU A 238 -22.91 -15.66 17.58
N GLU A 239 -23.94 -16.17 18.24
CA GLU A 239 -24.88 -15.35 19.01
C GLU A 239 -24.17 -14.73 20.23
N GLN A 240 -23.43 -15.52 20.97
CA GLN A 240 -22.63 -15.04 22.11
C GLN A 240 -21.61 -13.99 21.65
N ILE A 241 -20.90 -14.23 20.53
CA ILE A 241 -19.89 -13.29 20.00
C ILE A 241 -20.56 -11.98 19.56
N ASN A 242 -21.71 -12.04 18.90
CA ASN A 242 -22.47 -10.83 18.52
C ASN A 242 -22.93 -10.03 19.74
N ASN A 243 -23.34 -10.70 20.83
CA ASN A 243 -23.71 -10.03 22.07
C ASN A 243 -22.49 -9.40 22.76
N LEU A 244 -21.33 -10.06 22.74
CA LEU A 244 -20.07 -9.48 23.21
C LEU A 244 -19.68 -8.24 22.40
N PHE A 245 -19.80 -8.31 21.06
CA PHE A 245 -19.53 -7.16 20.20
C PHE A 245 -20.46 -5.99 20.53
N LYS A 246 -21.75 -6.21 20.64
CA LYS A 246 -22.71 -5.14 21.01
C LYS A 246 -22.38 -4.50 22.35
N LYS A 247 -21.95 -5.29 23.33
CA LYS A 247 -21.58 -4.82 24.67
C LYS A 247 -20.26 -4.05 24.67
N SER A 248 -19.26 -4.50 23.89
CA SER A 248 -17.93 -3.88 23.81
C SER A 248 -17.85 -2.75 22.79
N ASN A 249 -18.80 -2.68 21.84
CA ASN A 249 -18.78 -1.73 20.74
C ASN A 249 -19.11 -0.32 21.23
N LYS A 250 -18.07 0.43 21.59
CA LYS A 250 -18.20 1.86 21.86
C LYS A 250 -18.59 2.60 20.59
N GLN A 251 -19.70 3.32 20.61
CA GLN A 251 -20.11 4.15 19.48
C GLN A 251 -19.08 5.26 19.29
N LEU A 252 -18.41 5.26 18.13
CA LEU A 252 -17.47 6.32 17.78
C LEU A 252 -18.23 7.62 17.57
N ASN A 253 -17.79 8.71 18.19
CA ASN A 253 -18.30 10.03 17.89
C ASN A 253 -17.66 10.57 16.62
N PHE A 254 -18.35 11.45 15.90
CA PHE A 254 -17.83 12.06 14.68
C PHE A 254 -16.52 12.84 14.93
N SER A 255 -16.35 13.47 16.09
CA SER A 255 -15.13 14.17 16.52
C SER A 255 -13.93 13.22 16.63
N ASP A 256 -14.15 12.03 17.20
CA ASP A 256 -13.10 11.03 17.33
C ASP A 256 -12.68 10.50 15.97
N ILE A 257 -13.64 10.28 15.06
CA ILE A 257 -13.39 9.80 13.69
C ILE A 257 -12.53 10.80 12.91
N ILE A 258 -12.81 12.10 12.96
CA ILE A 258 -12.05 13.12 12.21
C ILE A 258 -10.61 13.22 12.70
N ASN A 259 -10.39 13.02 14.00
CA ASN A 259 -9.07 13.11 14.62
C ASN A 259 -8.21 11.84 14.43
N LEU A 260 -8.74 10.78 13.81
CA LEU A 260 -7.94 9.60 13.49
C LEU A 260 -6.81 9.94 12.52
N PRO A 261 -5.56 9.51 12.79
CA PRO A 261 -4.42 9.83 11.95
C PRO A 261 -4.60 9.40 10.49
N TYR A 262 -5.30 8.27 10.28
CA TYR A 262 -5.56 7.67 8.97
C TYR A 262 -6.86 8.16 8.31
N PHE A 263 -7.66 9.03 8.94
CA PHE A 263 -8.98 9.44 8.45
C PHE A 263 -8.95 9.99 7.02
N LYS A 264 -7.97 10.83 6.68
CA LYS A 264 -7.85 11.43 5.34
C LYS A 264 -7.63 10.38 4.26
N ASN A 265 -6.72 9.44 4.47
CA ASN A 265 -6.45 8.36 3.53
C ASN A 265 -7.60 7.35 3.48
N TRP A 266 -8.20 7.06 4.64
CA TRP A 266 -9.43 6.27 4.74
C TRP A 266 -10.57 6.90 3.93
N LEU A 267 -10.78 8.23 4.01
CA LEU A 267 -11.81 8.94 3.26
C LEU A 267 -11.59 8.85 1.75
N VAL A 268 -10.33 8.86 1.27
CA VAL A 268 -10.02 8.59 -0.13
C VAL A 268 -10.52 7.20 -0.54
N GLY A 269 -10.18 6.18 0.22
CA GLY A 269 -10.63 4.81 -0.03
C GLY A 269 -12.15 4.66 0.04
N PHE A 270 -12.76 5.24 1.05
CA PHE A 270 -14.21 5.23 1.24
C PHE A 270 -14.96 5.96 0.12
N THR A 271 -14.38 7.06 -0.42
CA THR A 271 -14.89 7.75 -1.59
C THR A 271 -14.76 6.90 -2.86
N ILE A 272 -13.71 6.10 -3.00
CA ILE A 272 -13.57 5.18 -4.15
C ILE A 272 -14.72 4.19 -4.16
N ALA A 273 -15.12 3.67 -3.01
CA ALA A 273 -16.24 2.74 -2.86
C ALA A 273 -17.62 3.45 -2.96
N GLU A 274 -17.89 4.39 -2.08
CA GLU A 274 -19.23 4.94 -1.82
C GLU A 274 -19.46 6.36 -2.37
N GLY A 275 -18.38 7.04 -2.80
CA GLY A 275 -18.47 8.40 -3.32
C GLY A 275 -19.04 8.47 -4.74
N SER A 276 -19.75 9.55 -5.04
CA SER A 276 -20.30 9.80 -6.37
C SER A 276 -20.03 11.24 -6.78
N PHE A 277 -19.38 11.40 -7.94
CA PHE A 277 -19.18 12.66 -8.64
C PHE A 277 -20.13 12.72 -9.81
N HIS A 278 -21.08 13.64 -9.81
CA HIS A 278 -22.08 13.73 -10.88
C HIS A 278 -22.48 15.17 -11.18
N ILE A 279 -23.00 15.39 -12.37
CA ILE A 279 -23.56 16.65 -12.85
C ILE A 279 -25.05 16.40 -13.09
N LYS A 280 -25.91 17.17 -12.43
CA LYS A 280 -27.36 17.09 -12.61
C LYS A 280 -27.77 17.68 -13.97
N SER A 281 -28.98 17.36 -14.42
CA SER A 281 -29.56 17.88 -15.66
C SER A 281 -29.61 19.41 -15.71
N ASN A 282 -29.69 20.07 -14.56
CA ASN A 282 -29.63 21.54 -14.45
C ASN A 282 -28.20 22.12 -14.45
N GLY A 283 -27.19 21.33 -14.80
CA GLY A 283 -25.79 21.75 -14.87
C GLY A 283 -25.08 21.88 -13.52
N LYS A 284 -25.73 21.62 -12.38
CA LYS A 284 -25.09 21.72 -11.06
C LYS A 284 -24.23 20.48 -10.77
N ALA A 285 -22.96 20.70 -10.52
CA ALA A 285 -22.04 19.66 -10.08
C ALA A 285 -22.30 19.30 -8.61
N HIS A 286 -22.23 18.00 -8.30
CA HIS A 286 -22.44 17.46 -6.96
C HIS A 286 -21.39 16.40 -6.63
N TYR A 287 -20.95 16.41 -5.38
CA TYR A 287 -20.28 15.26 -4.75
C TYR A 287 -21.19 14.74 -3.65
N SER A 288 -21.40 13.45 -3.60
CA SER A 288 -22.27 12.82 -2.60
C SER A 288 -21.72 11.50 -2.09
N ILE A 289 -22.03 11.20 -0.83
CA ILE A 289 -21.78 9.90 -0.18
C ILE A 289 -23.09 9.42 0.43
N VAL A 290 -23.34 8.12 0.34
CA VAL A 290 -24.52 7.47 0.88
C VAL A 290 -24.10 6.33 1.79
N GLN A 291 -24.74 6.21 2.94
CA GLN A 291 -24.56 5.07 3.83
C GLN A 291 -25.89 4.62 4.44
N SER A 292 -26.03 3.31 4.57
CA SER A 292 -27.17 2.68 5.26
C SER A 292 -26.82 2.34 6.72
N GLY A 293 -27.83 2.30 7.55
CA GLY A 293 -27.71 1.97 8.98
C GLY A 293 -27.52 3.19 9.88
N HIS A 294 -28.32 3.23 10.94
CA HIS A 294 -28.22 4.30 11.94
C HIS A 294 -26.87 4.30 12.66
N GLU A 295 -26.26 3.15 12.77
CA GLU A 295 -24.96 2.92 13.37
C GLU A 295 -23.82 3.64 12.62
N ASN A 296 -24.02 3.90 11.31
CA ASN A 296 -23.06 4.60 10.46
C ASN A 296 -23.27 6.12 10.40
N TYR A 297 -24.28 6.65 11.12
CA TYR A 297 -24.59 8.08 11.15
C TYR A 297 -23.39 8.96 11.53
N GLN A 298 -22.61 8.52 12.52
CA GLN A 298 -21.45 9.29 12.97
C GLN A 298 -20.36 9.42 11.91
N ILE A 299 -20.20 8.43 11.03
CA ILE A 299 -19.26 8.48 9.89
C ILE A 299 -19.71 9.56 8.91
N ILE A 300 -20.99 9.54 8.55
CA ILE A 300 -21.57 10.52 7.63
C ILE A 300 -21.49 11.93 8.21
N LYS A 301 -21.74 12.08 9.50
CA LYS A 301 -21.58 13.35 10.21
C LYS A 301 -20.13 13.82 10.25
N ALA A 302 -19.16 12.90 10.42
CA ALA A 302 -17.74 13.21 10.38
C ALA A 302 -17.32 13.74 9.01
N ILE A 303 -17.72 13.10 7.93
CA ILE A 303 -17.42 13.52 6.57
C ILE A 303 -18.06 14.87 6.25
N HIS A 304 -19.32 15.05 6.66
CA HIS A 304 -20.03 16.32 6.47
C HIS A 304 -19.31 17.47 7.19
N TYR A 305 -18.96 17.27 8.45
CA TYR A 305 -18.24 18.26 9.24
C TYR A 305 -16.84 18.54 8.69
N PHE A 306 -16.12 17.53 8.22
CA PHE A 306 -14.80 17.69 7.62
C PHE A 306 -14.82 18.59 6.39
N ILE A 307 -15.86 18.48 5.55
CA ILE A 307 -15.99 19.27 4.32
C ILE A 307 -16.58 20.65 4.59
N LYS A 308 -17.63 20.74 5.41
CA LYS A 308 -18.35 21.98 5.68
C LYS A 308 -17.66 22.91 6.68
N GLY A 309 -16.98 22.32 7.66
CA GLY A 309 -16.28 23.03 8.72
C GLY A 309 -17.09 23.20 10.02
N PRO A 310 -16.49 23.91 11.01
CA PRO A 310 -17.01 24.01 12.38
C PRO A 310 -18.41 24.62 12.51
N GLU A 311 -18.81 25.47 11.59
CA GLU A 311 -20.12 26.11 11.56
C GLU A 311 -21.28 25.09 11.52
N TYR A 312 -20.99 23.87 11.07
CA TYR A 312 -21.98 22.77 10.95
C TYR A 312 -21.92 21.74 12.09
N LEU A 313 -21.32 22.07 13.22
CA LEU A 313 -21.17 21.17 14.37
C LEU A 313 -22.51 20.56 14.82
N ASN A 314 -23.54 21.41 14.90
CA ASN A 314 -24.88 21.02 15.37
C ASN A 314 -25.82 20.60 14.23
N TYR A 315 -25.33 20.55 12.98
CA TYR A 315 -26.17 20.16 11.87
C TYR A 315 -26.61 18.70 11.98
N LYS A 316 -27.92 18.46 11.90
CA LYS A 316 -28.53 17.13 11.93
C LYS A 316 -28.80 16.69 10.51
N ILE A 317 -28.13 15.63 10.07
CA ILE A 317 -28.37 15.00 8.76
C ILE A 317 -29.63 14.16 8.91
N LYS A 318 -30.68 14.54 8.15
CA LYS A 318 -31.94 13.77 8.11
C LYS A 318 -31.75 12.52 7.26
N PRO A 319 -32.29 11.36 7.66
CA PRO A 319 -32.29 10.18 6.81
C PRO A 319 -33.19 10.43 5.58
N GLU A 320 -32.74 9.94 4.43
CA GLU A 320 -33.49 9.97 3.17
C GLU A 320 -34.71 9.01 3.24
N ASN A 321 -34.47 7.84 3.85
CA ASN A 321 -35.43 6.85 4.28
C ASN A 321 -35.08 6.48 5.74
N GLN A 322 -35.90 5.69 6.43
CA GLN A 322 -35.67 5.29 7.82
C GLN A 322 -34.26 4.77 8.15
N LYS A 323 -33.47 4.34 7.13
CA LYS A 323 -32.16 3.70 7.31
C LYS A 323 -31.03 4.26 6.42
N ILE A 324 -31.30 5.23 5.52
CA ILE A 324 -30.30 5.71 4.54
C ILE A 324 -29.98 7.16 4.84
N TYR A 325 -28.70 7.43 5.00
CA TYR A 325 -28.14 8.78 5.18
C TYR A 325 -27.34 9.17 3.95
N ARG A 326 -27.73 10.30 3.34
CA ARG A 326 -27.05 10.90 2.20
C ARG A 326 -26.54 12.28 2.58
N ILE A 327 -25.29 12.55 2.24
CA ILE A 327 -24.74 13.91 2.21
C ILE A 327 -24.44 14.27 0.77
N SER A 328 -24.72 15.53 0.41
CA SER A 328 -24.47 16.04 -0.94
C SER A 328 -23.97 17.47 -0.86
N PHE A 329 -22.91 17.74 -1.59
CA PHE A 329 -22.24 19.03 -1.64
C PHE A 329 -22.35 19.60 -3.04
N SER A 330 -22.78 20.86 -3.15
CA SER A 330 -22.99 21.55 -4.42
C SER A 330 -22.62 23.05 -4.36
N SER A 331 -22.32 23.58 -3.16
CA SER A 331 -21.87 24.97 -3.04
C SER A 331 -20.44 25.12 -3.60
N LYS A 332 -20.16 26.26 -4.23
CA LYS A 332 -18.85 26.58 -4.81
C LYS A 332 -17.70 26.36 -3.79
N LYS A 333 -17.90 26.82 -2.54
CA LYS A 333 -16.93 26.69 -1.44
C LYS A 333 -16.63 25.22 -1.14
N ASP A 334 -17.66 24.37 -1.05
CA ASP A 334 -17.49 22.96 -0.75
C ASP A 334 -16.81 22.22 -1.90
N LEU A 335 -17.22 22.51 -3.14
CA LEU A 335 -16.66 21.88 -4.33
C LEU A 335 -15.17 22.20 -4.49
N LEU A 336 -14.76 23.43 -4.22
CA LEU A 336 -13.35 23.82 -4.24
C LEU A 336 -12.54 23.09 -3.17
N PHE A 337 -13.07 22.99 -1.94
CA PHE A 337 -12.43 22.23 -0.88
C PHE A 337 -12.26 20.74 -1.26
N ILE A 338 -13.29 20.13 -1.87
CA ILE A 338 -13.26 18.74 -2.32
C ILE A 338 -12.23 18.56 -3.43
N ILE A 339 -12.12 19.48 -4.37
CA ILE A 339 -11.11 19.46 -5.44
C ILE A 339 -9.71 19.52 -4.82
N GLU A 340 -9.43 20.48 -3.95
CA GLU A 340 -8.13 20.64 -3.28
C GLU A 340 -7.76 19.38 -2.47
N PHE A 341 -8.73 18.83 -1.75
CA PHE A 341 -8.52 17.61 -0.95
C PHE A 341 -8.12 16.42 -1.83
N PHE A 342 -8.83 16.15 -2.95
CA PHE A 342 -8.52 15.01 -3.81
C PHE A 342 -7.35 15.25 -4.78
N GLU A 343 -6.95 16.48 -5.01
CA GLU A 343 -5.67 16.79 -5.66
C GLU A 343 -4.48 16.45 -4.75
N SER A 344 -4.58 16.78 -3.49
CA SER A 344 -3.56 16.45 -2.48
C SER A 344 -3.55 14.97 -2.10
N ASN A 345 -4.72 14.32 -2.15
CA ASN A 345 -4.94 12.91 -1.78
C ASN A 345 -5.58 12.18 -2.95
N LYS A 346 -4.75 11.72 -3.88
CA LYS A 346 -5.19 11.20 -5.19
C LYS A 346 -6.09 9.97 -5.06
N LEU A 347 -7.23 10.01 -5.74
CA LEU A 347 -8.10 8.86 -5.97
C LEU A 347 -7.42 7.83 -6.90
N LEU A 348 -7.91 6.59 -6.89
CA LEU A 348 -7.39 5.48 -7.69
C LEU A 348 -8.47 4.95 -8.64
N GLY A 349 -8.04 4.22 -9.68
CA GLY A 349 -8.93 3.53 -10.61
C GLY A 349 -9.88 4.46 -11.36
N LEU A 350 -11.04 3.93 -11.74
CA LEU A 350 -12.08 4.69 -12.47
C LEU A 350 -12.60 5.90 -11.69
N LYS A 351 -12.58 5.85 -10.36
CA LYS A 351 -13.03 6.97 -9.54
C LYS A 351 -12.18 8.21 -9.76
N LYS A 352 -10.89 8.04 -10.03
CA LYS A 352 -10.00 9.14 -10.43
C LYS A 352 -10.45 9.79 -11.74
N LEU A 353 -10.76 8.99 -12.76
CA LEU A 353 -11.23 9.50 -14.05
C LEU A 353 -12.56 10.25 -13.91
N GLN A 354 -13.50 9.72 -13.10
CA GLN A 354 -14.75 10.40 -12.79
C GLN A 354 -14.51 11.76 -12.11
N PHE A 355 -13.60 11.81 -11.16
CA PHE A 355 -13.21 13.03 -10.47
C PHE A 355 -12.55 14.03 -11.42
N ASP A 356 -11.62 13.60 -12.26
CA ASP A 356 -10.89 14.47 -13.20
C ASP A 356 -11.86 15.12 -14.21
N ASN A 357 -12.81 14.34 -14.75
CA ASN A 357 -13.86 14.87 -15.65
C ASN A 357 -14.80 15.84 -14.93
N TRP A 358 -15.24 15.50 -13.72
CA TRP A 358 -16.10 16.33 -12.90
C TRP A 358 -15.42 17.66 -12.50
N LYS A 359 -14.16 17.61 -12.13
CA LYS A 359 -13.31 18.76 -11.83
C LYS A 359 -13.17 19.67 -13.05
N SER A 360 -12.83 19.11 -14.21
CA SER A 360 -12.68 19.86 -15.46
C SER A 360 -13.96 20.60 -15.83
N TYR A 361 -15.12 19.99 -15.64
CA TYR A 361 -16.42 20.63 -15.85
C TYR A 361 -16.64 21.84 -14.90
N ILE A 362 -16.30 21.71 -13.62
CA ILE A 362 -16.46 22.80 -12.65
C ILE A 362 -15.54 23.97 -13.00
N ILE A 363 -14.29 23.68 -13.38
CA ILE A 363 -13.31 24.72 -13.72
C ILE A 363 -13.74 25.47 -15.00
N SER A 364 -14.17 24.75 -16.04
CA SER A 364 -14.60 25.35 -17.31
C SER A 364 -15.85 26.24 -17.18
N ASN A 365 -16.83 25.78 -16.37
CA ASN A 365 -18.10 26.54 -16.24
C ASN A 365 -18.06 27.68 -15.24
N ASN A 366 -17.03 27.75 -14.37
CA ASN A 366 -16.99 28.77 -13.32
C ASN A 366 -16.06 29.94 -13.63
N ASN A 367 -15.35 30.01 -14.77
CA ASN A 367 -14.32 31.03 -15.06
C ASN A 367 -13.44 31.32 -13.80
N ILE A 368 -13.10 30.27 -13.08
CA ILE A 368 -12.26 30.37 -11.88
C ILE A 368 -10.82 30.46 -12.38
N ASN A 369 -10.39 31.67 -12.72
CA ASN A 369 -8.99 32.01 -12.92
C ASN A 369 -8.23 31.61 -11.64
N SER A 370 -7.19 30.85 -11.84
CA SER A 370 -6.22 30.35 -10.87
C SER A 370 -5.46 31.47 -10.16
N SER A 371 -6.10 32.13 -9.20
CA SER A 371 -5.43 33.08 -8.33
C SER A 371 -6.05 32.99 -6.93
N ALA A 372 -5.54 32.06 -6.13
CA ALA A 372 -5.25 32.14 -4.71
C ALA A 372 -5.06 30.75 -4.06
N PRO A 373 -3.83 30.23 -3.93
CA PRO A 373 -3.61 28.94 -3.26
C PRO A 373 -3.46 28.99 -1.74
N ASN A 374 -3.49 30.16 -1.07
CA ASN A 374 -2.91 30.25 0.29
C ASN A 374 -3.87 30.49 1.46
N VAL A 375 -5.20 30.54 1.27
CA VAL A 375 -6.11 30.94 2.37
C VAL A 375 -6.77 29.76 3.11
N ILE A 376 -6.73 28.54 2.58
CA ILE A 376 -7.53 27.42 3.13
C ILE A 376 -6.72 26.49 4.05
N LEU A 377 -5.39 26.43 3.93
CA LEU A 377 -4.55 25.61 4.80
C LEU A 377 -4.48 26.08 6.26
N SER A 378 -4.78 27.35 6.54
CA SER A 378 -4.80 27.89 7.91
C SER A 378 -5.99 27.41 8.74
N LYS A 379 -7.06 26.87 8.15
CA LYS A 379 -8.24 26.36 8.90
C LYS A 379 -8.05 24.96 9.44
N VAL A 380 -7.14 24.15 8.93
CA VAL A 380 -6.88 22.78 9.39
C VAL A 380 -5.87 22.76 10.54
N SER A 381 -4.96 23.75 10.61
CA SER A 381 -3.99 23.87 11.71
C SER A 381 -4.58 24.43 13.01
N ASN A 382 -5.70 25.15 12.95
CA ASN A 382 -6.36 25.72 14.12
C ASN A 382 -7.22 24.71 14.91
N ASN A 383 -7.46 23.51 14.40
CA ASN A 383 -8.17 22.47 15.16
C ASN A 383 -7.34 21.85 16.29
N ASN A 384 -6.01 22.09 16.31
CA ASN A 384 -5.14 21.66 17.42
C ASN A 384 -5.16 22.65 18.62
N LEU A 385 -5.77 23.83 18.46
CA LEU A 385 -5.85 24.84 19.54
C LEU A 385 -7.12 24.71 20.39
N LEU A 386 -8.12 23.95 19.97
CA LEU A 386 -9.35 23.76 20.76
C LEU A 386 -9.20 22.73 21.90
N ASN A 387 -8.18 21.88 21.86
CA ASN A 387 -7.91 20.92 22.94
C ASN A 387 -7.16 21.53 24.15
N ASN A 388 -6.54 22.72 24.00
CA ASN A 388 -5.82 23.34 25.12
C ASN A 388 -6.68 24.29 25.98
N ASN A 389 -7.85 24.69 25.49
CA ASN A 389 -8.70 25.61 26.25
C ASN A 389 -9.76 24.92 27.18
N ASN A 390 -10.01 23.62 26.97
CA ASN A 390 -10.94 22.87 27.83
C ASN A 390 -10.29 22.31 29.11
N ASN A 391 -8.95 22.32 29.20
CA ASN A 391 -8.25 21.88 30.41
C ASN A 391 -8.02 23.00 31.46
N ASN A 392 -8.35 24.27 31.14
CA ASN A 392 -8.18 25.40 32.06
C ASN A 392 -9.46 25.89 32.71
N ILE A 393 -10.63 25.28 32.45
CA ILE A 393 -11.91 25.70 33.06
C ILE A 393 -12.30 24.82 34.23
N ASN A 394 -11.69 23.63 34.41
CA ASN A 394 -12.06 22.73 35.52
C ASN A 394 -11.16 22.80 36.76
N ASN A 395 -10.29 23.79 36.90
CA ASN A 395 -9.43 23.94 38.09
C ASN A 395 -9.61 25.26 38.86
N LYS A 396 -10.80 25.86 38.85
CA LYS A 396 -11.06 27.08 39.63
C LYS A 396 -12.26 27.06 40.55
N ASP A 397 -12.84 25.90 40.87
CA ASP A 397 -13.89 25.81 41.90
C ASP A 397 -13.61 24.65 42.86
N SER A 398 -12.54 24.77 43.66
CA SER A 398 -12.36 24.01 44.90
C SER A 398 -11.34 24.71 45.79
N SER A 399 -11.70 25.91 46.27
CA SER A 399 -11.15 26.51 47.51
C SER A 399 -12.02 27.69 47.90
N ASN A 400 -13.08 27.37 48.64
CA ASN A 400 -13.56 28.12 49.82
C ASN A 400 -14.68 27.30 50.49
#